data_5d7770f80536e60e0a59f9d573fe1b98
#
_entry.id   5d7770f80536e60e0a59f9d573fe1b98
#
_cell.length_a   1.000
_cell.length_b   1.000
_cell.length_c   1.000
_cell.angle_alpha   90.00
_cell.angle_beta   90.00
_cell.angle_gamma   90.00
#
_symmetry.space_group_name_H-M   'P 1'
#
loop_
_entity.id
_entity.type
_entity.pdbx_description
1 polymer ?
#
loop_
_entity_poly.entity_id
_entity_poly.type
_entity_poly.pdbx_seq_one_letter_code
_entity_poly.pdbx_strand_id
1 'polypeptide(L)'
;PTSLFSADEDNNRGGIEEITVTAEKRTSTVSDTSMSITAFDSSLLEDLGMQGADDLMDQLPATTRDAYDVRIRGVGRNFRALGGDPGVATYYNGIYSPDFGIAASENYLYDVERVEVLRGPQGTLYGRNSIGGAINYITKKPAFEAEGEVRAVLGDYGLEQYFLMSSAPITDNLAYRFTGITVERDGVQKSIGTGPDTNSLDDENMTFTLLWNINDDMSFQVRANDRMSDRIINSNVL
;
A
#
# COMPACT_ATOMS: atom_id res chain seq x y z
N PRO A 1 -51.04 18.20 -29.73
CA PRO A 1 -49.89 18.54 -28.98
C PRO A 1 -49.33 17.28 -28.36
N THR A 2 -48.23 16.83 -28.94
CA THR A 2 -47.53 15.59 -28.62
C THR A 2 -46.46 15.94 -27.60
N SER A 3 -46.59 15.47 -26.38
CA SER A 3 -45.57 15.55 -25.35
C SER A 3 -44.50 14.52 -25.67
N LEU A 4 -43.29 15.00 -25.99
CA LEU A 4 -42.08 14.22 -26.05
C LEU A 4 -41.68 13.85 -24.63
N PHE A 5 -41.76 12.59 -24.27
CA PHE A 5 -41.08 12.01 -23.13
C PHE A 5 -39.59 12.00 -23.47
N SER A 6 -38.83 12.87 -22.80
CA SER A 6 -37.40 12.71 -22.68
C SER A 6 -37.17 11.58 -21.70
N ALA A 7 -36.72 10.44 -22.18
CA ALA A 7 -36.17 9.40 -21.34
C ALA A 7 -34.76 9.86 -20.92
N ASP A 8 -34.63 10.29 -19.67
CA ASP A 8 -33.33 10.28 -19.01
C ASP A 8 -32.90 8.82 -18.97
N GLU A 9 -32.00 8.46 -19.85
CA GLU A 9 -31.27 7.19 -19.74
C GLU A 9 -30.35 7.28 -18.50
N ASP A 10 -30.88 6.80 -17.40
CA ASP A 10 -30.10 6.40 -16.25
C ASP A 10 -29.16 5.27 -16.68
N ASN A 11 -27.98 5.64 -17.17
CA ASN A 11 -26.95 4.73 -17.64
C ASN A 11 -26.16 4.15 -16.45
N ASN A 12 -26.85 3.80 -15.37
CA ASN A 12 -26.31 3.03 -14.25
C ASN A 12 -26.50 1.52 -14.50
N ARG A 13 -26.06 1.05 -15.64
CA ARG A 13 -25.77 -0.37 -15.83
C ARG A 13 -24.39 -0.57 -15.27
N GLY A 14 -24.26 -1.28 -14.13
CA GLY A 14 -23.06 -1.64 -13.43
C GLY A 14 -21.83 -1.81 -14.33
N GLY A 15 -21.21 -0.70 -14.70
CA GLY A 15 -19.91 -0.69 -15.32
C GLY A 15 -18.91 -1.18 -14.27
N ILE A 16 -18.01 -2.05 -14.68
CA ILE A 16 -16.86 -2.39 -13.85
C ILE A 16 -16.19 -1.05 -13.49
N GLU A 17 -16.13 -0.75 -12.20
CA GLU A 17 -15.46 0.47 -11.73
C GLU A 17 -14.00 0.40 -12.17
N GLU A 18 -13.59 1.33 -13.03
CA GLU A 18 -12.30 1.27 -13.68
C GLU A 18 -11.26 2.00 -12.84
N ILE A 19 -10.31 1.25 -12.29
CA ILE A 19 -9.29 1.79 -11.40
C ILE A 19 -8.34 2.68 -12.20
N THR A 20 -8.21 3.93 -11.76
CA THR A 20 -7.24 4.88 -12.29
C THR A 20 -5.85 4.58 -11.75
N VAL A 21 -4.85 4.53 -12.63
CA VAL A 21 -3.46 4.22 -12.31
C VAL A 21 -2.49 5.30 -12.79
N THR A 22 -1.33 5.36 -12.17
CA THR A 22 -0.24 6.29 -12.54
C THR A 22 1.05 5.55 -12.93
N ALA A 23 0.94 4.29 -13.27
CA ALA A 23 2.05 3.39 -13.56
C ALA A 23 2.94 3.85 -14.72
N GLU A 24 2.38 4.51 -15.73
CA GLU A 24 3.14 5.09 -16.85
C GLU A 24 3.67 6.51 -16.57
N LYS A 25 3.67 6.96 -15.31
CA LYS A 25 3.99 8.33 -14.88
C LYS A 25 3.01 9.38 -15.46
N ARG A 26 1.85 8.93 -15.89
CA ARG A 26 0.69 9.70 -16.32
C ARG A 26 -0.57 8.99 -15.82
N THR A 27 -1.63 9.74 -15.62
CA THR A 27 -2.93 9.18 -15.26
C THR A 27 -3.51 8.43 -16.45
N SER A 28 -3.86 7.16 -16.25
CA SER A 28 -4.56 6.31 -17.21
C SER A 28 -5.45 5.31 -16.46
N THR A 29 -6.20 4.50 -17.17
CA THR A 29 -6.93 3.39 -16.58
C THR A 29 -6.13 2.09 -16.71
N VAL A 30 -6.49 1.06 -15.95
CA VAL A 30 -5.86 -0.27 -16.06
C VAL A 30 -6.01 -0.80 -17.49
N SER A 31 -7.17 -0.58 -18.11
CA SER A 31 -7.48 -1.07 -19.48
C SER A 31 -6.67 -0.34 -20.56
N ASP A 32 -6.38 0.95 -20.36
CA ASP A 32 -5.65 1.78 -21.33
C ASP A 32 -4.13 1.70 -21.18
N THR A 33 -3.66 0.99 -20.16
CA THR A 33 -2.23 0.85 -19.88
C THR A 33 -1.63 -0.27 -20.73
N SER A 34 -0.53 0.02 -21.42
CA SER A 34 0.20 -0.96 -22.25
C SER A 34 1.01 -1.98 -21.45
N MET A 35 1.09 -1.82 -20.14
CA MET A 35 1.86 -2.65 -19.21
C MET A 35 1.00 -3.72 -18.53
N SER A 36 1.64 -4.83 -18.13
CA SER A 36 0.98 -5.84 -17.30
C SER A 36 0.88 -5.31 -15.87
N ILE A 37 -0.24 -4.70 -15.54
CA ILE A 37 -0.53 -4.10 -14.25
C ILE A 37 -1.69 -4.80 -13.55
N THR A 38 -1.63 -4.84 -12.24
CA THR A 38 -2.76 -5.12 -11.35
C THR A 38 -2.86 -3.97 -10.37
N ALA A 39 -4.04 -3.39 -10.22
CA ALA A 39 -4.30 -2.33 -9.27
C ALA A 39 -5.38 -2.76 -8.27
N PHE A 40 -5.20 -2.36 -7.03
CA PHE A 40 -6.14 -2.55 -5.94
C PHE A 40 -6.41 -1.17 -5.35
N ASP A 41 -7.64 -0.70 -5.42
CA ASP A 41 -8.05 0.52 -4.73
C ASP A 41 -8.43 0.23 -3.26
N SER A 42 -8.72 1.26 -2.50
CA SER A 42 -9.04 1.11 -1.08
C SER A 42 -10.30 0.28 -0.85
N SER A 43 -11.29 0.35 -1.72
CA SER A 43 -12.55 -0.40 -1.59
C SER A 43 -12.31 -1.90 -1.80
N LEU A 44 -11.56 -2.26 -2.84
CA LEU A 44 -11.21 -3.65 -3.11
C LEU A 44 -10.31 -4.25 -2.02
N LEU A 45 -9.37 -3.45 -1.47
CA LEU A 45 -8.53 -3.89 -0.34
C LEU A 45 -9.38 -4.19 0.90
N GLU A 46 -10.37 -3.34 1.20
CA GLU A 46 -11.29 -3.53 2.32
C GLU A 46 -12.23 -4.71 2.10
N ASP A 47 -12.83 -4.86 0.92
CA ASP A 47 -13.75 -5.94 0.57
C ASP A 47 -13.08 -7.32 0.63
N LEU A 48 -11.81 -7.40 0.26
CA LEU A 48 -11.00 -8.61 0.33
C LEU A 48 -10.35 -8.82 1.70
N GLY A 49 -10.54 -7.89 2.65
CA GLY A 49 -9.97 -7.97 3.99
C GLY A 49 -8.44 -7.89 4.02
N MET A 50 -7.83 -7.28 3.02
CA MET A 50 -6.38 -7.13 2.92
C MET A 50 -5.88 -6.08 3.91
N GLN A 51 -5.09 -6.50 4.88
CA GLN A 51 -4.56 -5.61 5.92
C GLN A 51 -3.09 -5.30 5.73
N GLY A 52 -2.37 -6.17 5.05
CA GLY A 52 -0.92 -6.05 4.86
C GLY A 52 -0.43 -6.47 3.48
N ALA A 53 0.85 -6.28 3.29
CA ALA A 53 1.52 -6.66 2.04
C ALA A 53 1.47 -8.17 1.79
N ASP A 54 1.35 -8.99 2.83
CA ASP A 54 1.22 -10.44 2.71
C ASP A 54 -0.06 -10.82 2.00
N ASP A 55 -1.19 -10.28 2.48
CA ASP A 55 -2.49 -10.53 1.89
C ASP A 55 -2.52 -10.08 0.42
N LEU A 56 -1.88 -8.93 0.13
CA LEU A 56 -1.76 -8.42 -1.23
C LEU A 56 -0.97 -9.38 -2.14
N MET A 57 0.16 -9.92 -1.66
CA MET A 57 1.00 -10.81 -2.47
C MET A 57 0.31 -12.14 -2.77
N ASP A 58 -0.52 -12.63 -1.87
CA ASP A 58 -1.28 -13.88 -2.06
C ASP A 58 -2.35 -13.75 -3.16
N GLN A 59 -2.82 -12.54 -3.44
CA GLN A 59 -3.78 -12.25 -4.50
C GLN A 59 -3.12 -12.02 -5.88
N LEU A 60 -1.80 -11.91 -5.94
CA LEU A 60 -1.08 -11.59 -7.17
C LEU A 60 -0.61 -12.84 -7.91
N PRO A 61 -1.04 -13.07 -9.17
CA PRO A 61 -0.57 -14.20 -9.95
C PRO A 61 0.95 -14.16 -10.17
N ALA A 62 1.60 -15.33 -10.06
CA ALA A 62 3.03 -15.50 -10.28
C ALA A 62 3.90 -14.60 -9.38
N THR A 63 3.39 -14.27 -8.21
CA THR A 63 4.11 -13.56 -7.16
C THR A 63 4.35 -14.50 -6.00
N THR A 64 5.53 -14.47 -5.45
CA THR A 64 5.91 -15.21 -4.24
C THR A 64 6.66 -14.28 -3.31
N ARG A 65 6.52 -14.53 -2.02
CA ARG A 65 7.21 -13.77 -0.99
C ARG A 65 7.97 -14.72 -0.06
N ASP A 66 9.11 -14.29 0.38
CA ASP A 66 9.77 -14.82 1.57
C ASP A 66 9.93 -13.71 2.61
N ALA A 67 10.50 -14.01 3.77
CA ALA A 67 10.63 -13.05 4.87
C ALA A 67 11.42 -11.78 4.52
N TYR A 68 12.08 -11.74 3.37
CA TYR A 68 13.03 -10.67 3.02
C TYR A 68 12.88 -10.14 1.60
N ASP A 69 12.03 -10.74 0.76
CA ASP A 69 11.94 -10.34 -0.65
C ASP A 69 10.63 -10.77 -1.30
N VAL A 70 10.23 -9.97 -2.28
CA VAL A 70 9.13 -10.29 -3.19
C VAL A 70 9.70 -10.70 -4.54
N ARG A 71 9.14 -11.75 -5.13
CA ARG A 71 9.48 -12.23 -6.46
C ARG A 71 8.28 -12.18 -7.36
N ILE A 72 8.41 -11.54 -8.49
CA ILE A 72 7.39 -11.51 -9.54
C ILE A 72 7.91 -12.30 -10.73
N ARG A 73 7.12 -13.30 -11.17
CA ARG A 73 7.50 -14.23 -12.26
C ARG A 73 8.86 -14.91 -12.04
N GLY A 74 9.17 -15.25 -10.78
CA GLY A 74 10.42 -15.86 -10.38
C GLY A 74 11.62 -14.92 -10.29
N VAL A 75 11.45 -13.62 -10.60
CA VAL A 75 12.51 -12.63 -10.51
C VAL A 75 12.40 -11.87 -9.20
N GLY A 76 13.43 -11.93 -8.39
CA GLY A 76 13.57 -11.28 -7.12
C GLY A 76 15.04 -11.28 -6.70
N ARG A 77 15.32 -11.14 -5.42
CA ARG A 77 16.69 -11.20 -4.92
C ARG A 77 17.20 -12.65 -4.94
N ASN A 78 18.36 -12.87 -5.54
CA ASN A 78 18.97 -14.20 -5.63
C ASN A 78 19.74 -14.60 -4.37
N PHE A 79 20.13 -13.65 -3.54
CA PHE A 79 20.89 -13.89 -2.33
C PHE A 79 20.25 -13.20 -1.12
N ARG A 80 20.12 -13.93 -0.02
CA ARG A 80 19.70 -13.40 1.28
C ARG A 80 20.79 -12.57 1.98
N ALA A 81 21.81 -12.13 1.25
CA ALA A 81 22.88 -11.33 1.82
C ALA A 81 22.41 -9.89 2.04
N LEU A 82 22.71 -9.38 3.22
CA LEU A 82 22.63 -7.94 3.51
C LEU A 82 23.42 -7.17 2.44
N GLY A 83 22.75 -6.30 1.68
CA GLY A 83 23.35 -5.48 0.64
C GLY A 83 23.11 -5.89 -0.80
N GLY A 84 22.37 -6.98 -1.06
CA GLY A 84 21.92 -7.32 -2.42
C GLY A 84 20.74 -6.44 -2.85
N ASP A 85 20.77 -5.90 -4.07
CA ASP A 85 19.65 -5.14 -4.63
C ASP A 85 18.41 -6.04 -4.85
N PRO A 86 17.19 -5.55 -4.56
CA PRO A 86 15.96 -6.30 -4.83
C PRO A 86 15.72 -6.44 -6.34
N GLY A 87 15.03 -7.49 -6.75
CA GLY A 87 14.59 -7.66 -8.14
C GLY A 87 13.26 -6.99 -8.45
N VAL A 88 12.49 -6.66 -7.40
CA VAL A 88 11.22 -5.94 -7.47
C VAL A 88 11.38 -4.64 -6.69
N ALA A 89 11.15 -3.51 -7.35
CA ALA A 89 11.30 -2.20 -6.74
C ALA A 89 10.03 -1.78 -6.01
N THR A 90 10.16 -1.20 -4.82
CA THR A 90 9.04 -0.67 -4.04
C THR A 90 9.07 0.86 -4.06
N TYR A 91 7.90 1.46 -4.25
CA TYR A 91 7.71 2.91 -4.30
C TYR A 91 6.58 3.33 -3.36
N TYR A 92 6.74 4.53 -2.78
CA TYR A 92 5.70 5.25 -2.05
C TYR A 92 5.43 6.56 -2.73
N ASN A 93 4.22 6.75 -3.24
CA ASN A 93 3.84 7.94 -4.02
C ASN A 93 4.85 8.25 -5.13
N GLY A 94 5.36 7.21 -5.80
CA GLY A 94 6.36 7.33 -6.87
C GLY A 94 7.80 7.56 -6.42
N ILE A 95 8.08 7.62 -5.13
CA ILE A 95 9.44 7.75 -4.58
C ILE A 95 9.96 6.34 -4.25
N TYR A 96 11.16 6.02 -4.77
CA TYR A 96 11.81 4.72 -4.51
C TYR A 96 12.10 4.53 -3.03
N SER A 97 11.66 3.41 -2.48
CA SER A 97 12.02 2.99 -1.12
C SER A 97 13.29 2.12 -1.17
N PRO A 98 14.35 2.52 -0.46
CA PRO A 98 15.58 1.73 -0.38
C PRO A 98 15.48 0.52 0.56
N ASP A 99 14.34 0.30 1.18
CA ASP A 99 14.11 -0.73 2.19
C ASP A 99 14.12 -2.14 1.59
N PHE A 100 15.22 -2.58 1.11
CA PHE A 100 15.62 -3.96 0.73
C PHE A 100 14.53 -5.04 0.70
N GLY A 101 13.31 -4.74 0.26
CA GLY A 101 12.18 -5.66 0.25
C GLY A 101 11.45 -5.81 1.60
N ILE A 102 11.97 -5.24 2.67
CA ILE A 102 11.33 -5.20 4.00
C ILE A 102 10.02 -4.40 3.91
N ALA A 103 10.00 -3.36 3.10
CA ALA A 103 8.82 -2.57 2.83
C ALA A 103 7.63 -3.39 2.34
N ALA A 104 7.88 -4.43 1.56
CA ALA A 104 6.83 -5.34 1.10
C ALA A 104 6.28 -6.23 2.23
N SER A 105 7.03 -6.43 3.31
CA SER A 105 6.62 -7.28 4.42
C SER A 105 5.98 -6.55 5.57
N GLU A 106 6.11 -5.25 5.62
CA GLU A 106 5.80 -4.48 6.81
C GLU A 106 4.75 -3.39 6.58
N ASN A 107 4.18 -3.32 5.38
CA ASN A 107 3.22 -2.29 5.08
C ASN A 107 1.81 -2.74 5.41
N TYR A 108 1.24 -2.02 6.35
CA TYR A 108 -0.18 -2.05 6.56
C TYR A 108 -0.88 -1.20 5.49
N LEU A 109 -1.98 -1.70 4.96
CA LEU A 109 -2.73 -1.05 3.86
C LEU A 109 -3.83 -0.11 4.39
N TYR A 110 -3.67 0.43 5.59
CA TYR A 110 -4.73 1.15 6.31
C TYR A 110 -5.00 2.58 5.81
N ASP A 111 -4.04 3.22 5.16
CA ASP A 111 -4.18 4.60 4.62
C ASP A 111 -3.74 4.68 3.16
N VAL A 112 -3.98 3.62 2.44
CA VAL A 112 -3.64 3.49 1.03
C VAL A 112 -4.85 3.87 0.19
N GLU A 113 -4.65 4.73 -0.81
CA GLU A 113 -5.65 5.03 -1.83
C GLU A 113 -5.73 3.87 -2.82
N ARG A 114 -4.56 3.38 -3.25
CA ARG A 114 -4.43 2.20 -4.11
C ARG A 114 -3.01 1.64 -4.10
N VAL A 115 -2.89 0.40 -4.51
CA VAL A 115 -1.61 -0.26 -4.79
C VAL A 115 -1.55 -0.65 -6.25
N GLU A 116 -0.49 -0.24 -6.93
CA GLU A 116 -0.22 -0.56 -8.33
C GLU A 116 0.93 -1.56 -8.41
N VAL A 117 0.69 -2.75 -8.98
CA VAL A 117 1.69 -3.79 -9.15
C VAL A 117 1.98 -4.00 -10.63
N LEU A 118 3.17 -3.60 -11.05
CA LEU A 118 3.65 -3.76 -12.41
C LEU A 118 4.47 -5.04 -12.51
N ARG A 119 4.14 -5.89 -13.46
CA ARG A 119 4.76 -7.20 -13.62
C ARG A 119 5.64 -7.27 -14.85
N GLY A 120 6.91 -7.58 -14.64
CA GLY A 120 7.94 -7.66 -15.68
C GLY A 120 8.87 -6.44 -15.65
N PRO A 121 9.87 -6.37 -16.55
CA PRO A 121 10.89 -5.34 -16.52
C PRO A 121 10.34 -3.93 -16.67
N GLN A 122 10.62 -3.06 -15.69
CA GLN A 122 10.18 -1.66 -15.63
C GLN A 122 11.34 -0.66 -15.57
N GLY A 123 12.55 -1.08 -15.94
CA GLY A 123 13.76 -0.27 -15.80
C GLY A 123 13.73 1.10 -16.47
N THR A 124 12.99 1.26 -17.57
CA THR A 124 12.88 2.51 -18.32
C THR A 124 12.15 3.60 -17.53
N LEU A 125 11.07 3.26 -16.83
CA LEU A 125 10.23 4.23 -16.09
C LEU A 125 10.55 4.28 -14.59
N TYR A 126 10.96 3.15 -14.05
CA TYR A 126 11.17 2.96 -12.62
C TYR A 126 12.64 2.85 -12.22
N GLY A 127 13.55 2.74 -13.19
CA GLY A 127 14.99 2.70 -12.94
C GLY A 127 15.48 1.36 -12.41
N ARG A 128 16.50 1.39 -11.54
CA ARG A 128 17.15 0.19 -11.03
C ARG A 128 16.20 -0.66 -10.18
N ASN A 129 16.54 -1.93 -10.00
CA ASN A 129 15.86 -2.87 -9.10
C ASN A 129 14.43 -3.24 -9.52
N SER A 130 14.04 -2.94 -10.75
CA SER A 130 12.70 -3.20 -11.31
C SER A 130 12.73 -4.21 -12.46
N ILE A 131 13.58 -5.24 -12.37
CA ILE A 131 13.72 -6.29 -13.39
C ILE A 131 12.53 -7.24 -13.35
N GLY A 132 12.07 -7.61 -12.15
CA GLY A 132 10.89 -8.46 -11.94
C GLY A 132 9.60 -7.68 -11.99
N GLY A 133 9.64 -6.42 -11.59
CA GLY A 133 8.48 -5.54 -11.53
C GLY A 133 8.68 -4.37 -10.58
N ALA A 134 7.59 -3.67 -10.33
CA ALA A 134 7.54 -2.59 -9.35
C ALA A 134 6.20 -2.62 -8.60
N ILE A 135 6.24 -2.28 -7.33
CA ILE A 135 5.07 -2.11 -6.47
C ILE A 135 5.04 -0.66 -6.01
N ASN A 136 3.95 0.04 -6.30
CA ASN A 136 3.79 1.44 -5.93
C ASN A 136 2.58 1.59 -5.01
N TYR A 137 2.84 1.95 -3.76
CA TYR A 137 1.84 2.28 -2.76
C TYR A 137 1.51 3.76 -2.86
N ILE A 138 0.26 4.07 -3.13
CA ILE A 138 -0.23 5.44 -3.24
C ILE A 138 -1.13 5.71 -2.04
N THR A 139 -0.74 6.66 -1.21
CA THR A 139 -1.44 6.99 0.03
C THR A 139 -2.54 8.01 -0.22
N LYS A 140 -3.58 7.95 0.61
CA LYS A 140 -4.65 8.95 0.60
C LYS A 140 -4.08 10.35 0.85
N LYS A 141 -4.59 11.34 0.11
CA LYS A 141 -4.19 12.74 0.26
C LYS A 141 -4.96 13.41 1.38
N PRO A 142 -4.44 14.53 1.95
CA PRO A 142 -5.23 15.40 2.79
C PRO A 142 -6.51 15.86 2.09
N ALA A 143 -7.64 15.74 2.80
CA ALA A 143 -8.94 16.17 2.33
C ALA A 143 -9.20 17.64 2.69
N PHE A 144 -9.94 18.34 1.83
CA PHE A 144 -10.44 19.70 2.08
C PHE A 144 -11.83 19.71 2.74
N GLU A 145 -12.31 18.54 3.15
CA GLU A 145 -13.44 18.35 4.05
C GLU A 145 -12.94 17.62 5.30
N ALA A 146 -13.56 17.90 6.45
CA ALA A 146 -13.13 17.28 7.70
C ALA A 146 -13.52 15.80 7.72
N GLU A 147 -12.53 14.93 7.88
CA GLU A 147 -12.66 13.49 7.97
C GLU A 147 -12.00 12.97 9.24
N GLY A 148 -12.53 11.92 9.81
CA GLY A 148 -11.95 11.25 10.96
C GLY A 148 -12.36 9.78 10.99
N GLU A 149 -11.43 8.93 11.38
CA GLU A 149 -11.66 7.50 11.53
C GLU A 149 -10.93 6.98 12.77
N VAL A 150 -11.61 6.12 13.52
CA VAL A 150 -11.03 5.34 14.60
C VAL A 150 -11.43 3.89 14.38
N ARG A 151 -10.46 3.00 14.35
CA ARG A 151 -10.70 1.56 14.19
C ARG A 151 -9.94 0.80 15.27
N ALA A 152 -10.57 -0.20 15.85
CA ALA A 152 -9.95 -1.15 16.76
C ALA A 152 -10.23 -2.56 16.27
N VAL A 153 -9.19 -3.39 16.20
CA VAL A 153 -9.28 -4.80 15.85
C VAL A 153 -8.68 -5.60 16.99
N LEU A 154 -9.43 -6.57 17.49
CA LEU A 154 -8.99 -7.51 18.51
C LEU A 154 -9.11 -8.92 17.95
N GLY A 155 -8.13 -9.76 18.19
CA GLY A 155 -8.09 -11.07 17.60
C GLY A 155 -7.33 -12.12 18.44
N ASP A 156 -7.11 -13.28 17.85
CA ASP A 156 -6.38 -14.37 18.49
C ASP A 156 -4.90 -14.00 18.71
N TYR A 157 -4.26 -14.73 19.60
CA TYR A 157 -2.87 -14.48 20.01
C TYR A 157 -2.61 -13.10 20.60
N GLY A 158 -3.62 -12.51 21.29
CA GLY A 158 -3.48 -11.19 21.86
C GLY A 158 -3.38 -10.07 20.81
N LEU A 159 -3.88 -10.30 19.59
CA LEU A 159 -3.88 -9.25 18.56
C LEU A 159 -4.68 -8.05 19.02
N GLU A 160 -4.01 -6.93 19.12
CA GLU A 160 -4.57 -5.60 19.33
C GLU A 160 -4.06 -4.66 18.23
N GLN A 161 -5.00 -4.08 17.49
CA GLN A 161 -4.67 -3.08 16.47
C GLN A 161 -5.55 -1.86 16.67
N TYR A 162 -4.94 -0.69 16.74
CA TYR A 162 -5.63 0.59 16.86
C TYR A 162 -5.19 1.51 15.73
N PHE A 163 -6.15 2.05 15.02
CA PHE A 163 -5.94 3.00 13.93
C PHE A 163 -6.71 4.29 14.22
N LEU A 164 -6.04 5.39 14.00
CA LEU A 164 -6.61 6.74 14.08
C LEU A 164 -6.25 7.52 12.83
N MET A 165 -7.22 8.19 12.24
CA MET A 165 -7.02 9.12 11.14
C MET A 165 -7.78 10.41 11.42
N SER A 166 -7.17 11.54 11.06
CA SER A 166 -7.79 12.86 11.02
C SER A 166 -7.28 13.63 9.83
N SER A 167 -8.17 14.19 9.04
CA SER A 167 -7.84 15.03 7.89
C SER A 167 -8.81 16.20 7.83
N ALA A 168 -8.30 17.41 7.63
CA ALA A 168 -9.13 18.60 7.52
C ALA A 168 -8.39 19.75 6.81
N PRO A 169 -9.13 20.73 6.26
CA PRO A 169 -8.55 21.97 5.82
C PRO A 169 -8.04 22.81 7.00
N ILE A 170 -6.88 23.43 6.83
CA ILE A 170 -6.36 24.47 7.70
C ILE A 170 -6.78 25.83 7.15
N THR A 171 -6.76 25.94 5.80
CA THR A 171 -7.28 27.08 5.03
C THR A 171 -7.94 26.54 3.76
N ASP A 172 -8.53 27.40 2.94
CA ASP A 172 -9.18 26.98 1.68
C ASP A 172 -8.24 26.27 0.70
N ASN A 173 -6.93 26.45 0.85
CA ASN A 173 -5.92 25.86 -0.03
C ASN A 173 -4.85 25.05 0.69
N LEU A 174 -4.93 24.88 2.00
CA LEU A 174 -4.01 24.09 2.81
C LEU A 174 -4.79 23.08 3.65
N ALA A 175 -4.47 21.82 3.50
CA ALA A 175 -5.08 20.73 4.28
C ALA A 175 -4.01 19.86 4.94
N TYR A 176 -4.39 19.20 6.04
CA TYR A 176 -3.56 18.21 6.70
C TYR A 176 -4.22 16.83 6.71
N ARG A 177 -3.41 15.80 6.84
CA ARG A 177 -3.83 14.44 7.16
C ARG A 177 -2.85 13.85 8.16
N PHE A 178 -3.38 13.37 9.27
CA PHE A 178 -2.66 12.62 10.28
C PHE A 178 -3.19 11.20 10.33
N THR A 179 -2.29 10.22 10.38
CA THR A 179 -2.64 8.82 10.62
C THR A 179 -1.70 8.23 11.65
N GLY A 180 -2.26 7.38 12.50
CA GLY A 180 -1.50 6.60 13.47
C GLY A 180 -2.05 5.19 13.53
N ILE A 181 -1.16 4.20 13.58
CA ILE A 181 -1.52 2.80 13.82
C ILE A 181 -0.55 2.19 14.82
N THR A 182 -1.10 1.38 15.70
CA THR A 182 -0.35 0.46 16.55
C THR A 182 -0.86 -0.96 16.31
N VAL A 183 0.03 -1.92 16.24
CA VAL A 183 -0.31 -3.34 16.08
C VAL A 183 0.57 -4.15 17.01
N GLU A 184 -0.06 -4.86 17.94
CA GLU A 184 0.61 -5.78 18.84
C GLU A 184 -0.02 -7.18 18.68
N ARG A 185 0.80 -8.23 18.65
CA ARG A 185 0.36 -9.61 18.63
C ARG A 185 1.46 -10.52 19.13
N ASP A 186 1.11 -11.47 19.99
CA ASP A 186 1.99 -12.52 20.45
C ASP A 186 2.50 -13.41 19.31
N GLY A 187 3.62 -14.09 19.55
CA GLY A 187 4.17 -15.05 18.60
C GLY A 187 3.19 -16.23 18.34
N VAL A 188 2.91 -16.48 17.07
CA VAL A 188 2.00 -17.57 16.64
C VAL A 188 2.70 -18.93 16.50
N GLN A 189 4.02 -18.94 16.45
CA GLN A 189 4.82 -20.16 16.37
C GLN A 189 5.54 -20.40 17.70
N LYS A 190 5.18 -21.50 18.35
CA LYS A 190 5.77 -21.86 19.65
C LYS A 190 7.23 -22.26 19.51
N SER A 191 8.07 -21.67 20.33
CA SER A 191 9.46 -22.09 20.51
C SER A 191 9.53 -23.44 21.22
N ILE A 192 10.33 -24.35 20.72
CA ILE A 192 10.61 -25.65 21.36
C ILE A 192 11.63 -25.48 22.49
N GLY A 193 12.32 -24.35 22.56
CA GLY A 193 13.36 -24.05 23.53
C GLY A 193 12.94 -23.03 24.60
N THR A 194 13.92 -22.35 25.16
CA THR A 194 13.72 -21.28 26.14
C THR A 194 13.54 -19.90 25.52
N GLY A 195 13.55 -19.82 24.19
CA GLY A 195 13.35 -18.56 23.46
C GLY A 195 11.85 -18.16 23.42
N PRO A 196 11.56 -16.90 23.10
CA PRO A 196 10.21 -16.43 22.90
C PRO A 196 9.54 -17.09 21.68
N ASP A 197 8.23 -17.12 21.66
CA ASP A 197 7.46 -17.53 20.49
C ASP A 197 7.74 -16.60 19.33
N THR A 198 7.75 -17.13 18.10
CA THR A 198 8.14 -16.39 16.91
C THR A 198 6.94 -15.94 16.06
N ASN A 199 7.17 -15.05 15.11
CA ASN A 199 6.16 -14.33 14.34
C ASN A 199 5.26 -13.45 15.21
N SER A 200 5.85 -12.76 16.18
CA SER A 200 5.18 -11.67 16.90
C SER A 200 5.10 -10.40 16.03
N LEU A 201 4.18 -9.53 16.36
CA LEU A 201 4.08 -8.18 15.80
C LEU A 201 4.14 -7.18 16.94
N ASP A 202 4.91 -6.14 16.78
CA ASP A 202 4.94 -4.94 17.61
C ASP A 202 5.36 -3.78 16.72
N ASP A 203 4.38 -3.10 16.17
CA ASP A 203 4.57 -2.06 15.16
C ASP A 203 3.80 -0.80 15.54
N GLU A 204 4.49 0.31 15.44
CA GLU A 204 3.91 1.64 15.54
C GLU A 204 4.26 2.43 14.28
N ASN A 205 3.29 3.14 13.72
CA ASN A 205 3.52 4.00 12.58
C ASN A 205 2.67 5.27 12.68
N MET A 206 3.31 6.42 12.59
CA MET A 206 2.66 7.72 12.58
C MET A 206 3.05 8.47 11.31
N THR A 207 2.06 9.03 10.64
CA THR A 207 2.29 9.83 9.43
C THR A 207 1.56 11.15 9.55
N PHE A 208 2.26 12.22 9.18
CA PHE A 208 1.67 13.55 9.04
C PHE A 208 1.94 14.06 7.63
N THR A 209 0.89 14.48 6.94
CA THR A 209 0.96 15.01 5.58
C THR A 209 0.31 16.37 5.54
N LEU A 210 0.97 17.33 4.88
CA LEU A 210 0.43 18.62 4.50
C LEU A 210 0.32 18.70 2.98
N LEU A 211 -0.79 19.21 2.49
CA LEU A 211 -1.03 19.49 1.08
C LEU A 211 -1.39 20.97 0.92
N TRP A 212 -0.62 21.68 0.13
CA TRP A 212 -0.88 23.08 -0.21
C TRP A 212 -1.11 23.22 -1.72
N ASN A 213 -2.32 23.58 -2.09
CA ASN A 213 -2.67 23.95 -3.45
C ASN A 213 -2.32 25.44 -3.66
N ILE A 214 -1.18 25.70 -4.29
CA ILE A 214 -0.68 27.05 -4.51
C ILE A 214 -1.59 27.78 -5.52
N ASN A 215 -1.99 27.06 -6.57
CA ASN A 215 -2.96 27.45 -7.58
C ASN A 215 -3.52 26.20 -8.27
N ASP A 216 -4.32 26.36 -9.33
CA ASP A 216 -4.98 25.25 -10.04
C ASP A 216 -3.99 24.29 -10.71
N ASP A 217 -2.79 24.76 -11.04
CA ASP A 217 -1.76 23.99 -11.75
C ASP A 217 -0.64 23.48 -10.83
N MET A 218 -0.53 24.03 -9.61
CA MET A 218 0.59 23.75 -8.72
C MET A 218 0.14 23.35 -7.31
N SER A 219 0.61 22.22 -6.86
CA SER A 219 0.46 21.80 -5.47
C SER A 219 1.81 21.41 -4.86
N PHE A 220 1.94 21.59 -3.57
CA PHE A 220 3.10 21.19 -2.79
C PHE A 220 2.66 20.28 -1.64
N GLN A 221 3.30 19.12 -1.52
CA GLN A 221 3.01 18.15 -0.46
C GLN A 221 4.27 17.86 0.35
N VAL A 222 4.13 17.89 1.67
CA VAL A 222 5.15 17.44 2.60
C VAL A 222 4.59 16.30 3.42
N ARG A 223 5.35 15.22 3.52
CA ARG A 223 5.01 14.07 4.35
C ARG A 223 6.16 13.76 5.30
N ALA A 224 5.84 13.63 6.57
CA ALA A 224 6.71 13.11 7.62
C ALA A 224 6.14 11.77 8.10
N ASN A 225 7.00 10.79 8.26
CA ASN A 225 6.63 9.47 8.75
C ASN A 225 7.62 9.04 9.82
N ASP A 226 7.11 8.55 10.92
CA ASP A 226 7.88 7.90 11.98
C ASP A 226 7.35 6.49 12.17
N ARG A 227 8.26 5.52 12.23
CA ARG A 227 7.92 4.13 12.34
C ARG A 227 8.85 3.39 13.28
N MET A 228 8.27 2.63 14.17
CA MET A 228 8.96 1.67 15.03
C MET A 228 8.43 0.27 14.74
N SER A 229 9.32 -0.71 14.67
CA SER A 229 8.96 -2.11 14.47
C SER A 229 9.89 -3.00 15.27
N ASP A 230 9.34 -3.78 16.18
CA ASP A 230 10.06 -4.80 16.94
C ASP A 230 9.35 -6.15 16.76
N ARG A 231 9.93 -7.01 15.92
CA ARG A 231 9.33 -8.27 15.53
C ARG A 231 10.28 -9.44 15.75
N ILE A 232 9.78 -10.50 16.32
CA ILE A 232 10.48 -11.77 16.37
C ILE A 232 10.11 -12.57 15.14
N ILE A 233 10.94 -12.48 14.09
CA ILE A 233 10.76 -13.24 12.87
C ILE A 233 11.29 -14.66 13.05
N ASN A 234 10.66 -15.63 12.39
CA ASN A 234 11.19 -16.98 12.30
C ASN A 234 12.47 -16.97 11.43
N SER A 235 13.62 -16.94 12.05
CA SER A 235 14.84 -17.34 11.36
C SER A 235 14.85 -18.88 11.35
N ASN A 236 14.72 -19.50 10.17
CA ASN A 236 14.97 -20.93 10.02
C ASN A 236 16.35 -21.25 10.58
N VAL A 237 16.40 -21.63 11.82
CA VAL A 237 17.55 -22.29 12.41
C VAL A 237 17.41 -23.76 11.99
N LEU A 238 18.24 -24.18 11.08
CA LEU A 238 18.44 -25.58 10.75
C LEU A 238 18.98 -26.32 11.96
#